data_4d03345208c6899a8493ddbd60fec778
#
_entry.id   4d03345208c6899a8493ddbd60fec778
#
_cell.length_a   1.000
_cell.length_b   1.000
_cell.length_c   1.000
_cell.angle_alpha   90.00
_cell.angle_beta   90.00
_cell.angle_gamma   90.00
#
_symmetry.space_group_name_H-M   'P 1'
#
loop_
_entity.id
_entity.type
_entity.pdbx_description
1 polymer ?
#
loop_
_entity_poly.entity_id
_entity_poly.type
_entity_poly.pdbx_seq_one_letter_code
_entity_poly.pdbx_strand_id
1 'polypeptide(L)'
;MTTDERQEFWRIVESGSNPLLSVMSGLVEKWGMPAIVMALGDIANVLSEDAVDADNLTPNQRGLVMSCCAQVSHLSDMMHAEMDHIKANQ
;
A
#
# COMPACT_ATOMS: atom_id res chain seq x y z
N MET A 1 -2.05 13.21 15.34
CA MET A 1 -2.47 14.01 14.17
C MET A 1 -3.50 15.06 14.54
N THR A 2 -3.33 16.28 14.07
CA THR A 2 -4.32 17.33 14.24
C THR A 2 -5.50 17.11 13.30
N THR A 3 -6.64 17.80 13.58
CA THR A 3 -7.81 17.75 12.71
C THR A 3 -7.49 18.26 11.29
N ASP A 4 -6.69 19.33 11.20
CA ASP A 4 -6.29 19.90 9.90
C ASP A 4 -5.44 18.94 9.09
N GLU A 5 -4.51 18.24 9.73
CA GLU A 5 -3.68 17.22 9.07
C GLU A 5 -4.51 16.05 8.55
N ARG A 6 -5.52 15.62 9.32
CA ARG A 6 -6.44 14.57 8.89
C ARG A 6 -7.26 15.00 7.68
N GLN A 7 -7.77 16.22 7.68
CA GLN A 7 -8.55 16.74 6.55
C GLN A 7 -7.71 16.86 5.30
N GLU A 8 -6.47 17.32 5.43
CA GLU A 8 -5.54 17.40 4.30
C GLU A 8 -5.23 16.02 3.74
N PHE A 9 -4.96 15.05 4.61
CA PHE A 9 -4.70 13.66 4.21
C PHE A 9 -5.89 13.08 3.44
N TRP A 10 -7.10 13.22 3.97
CA TRP A 10 -8.31 12.74 3.30
C TRP A 10 -8.54 13.40 1.95
N ARG A 11 -8.26 14.69 1.86
CA ARG A 11 -8.39 15.43 0.60
C ARG A 11 -7.44 14.88 -0.47
N ILE A 12 -6.21 14.58 -0.09
CA ILE A 12 -5.22 13.98 -0.99
C ILE A 12 -5.69 12.60 -1.45
N VAL A 13 -6.15 11.76 -0.52
CA VAL A 13 -6.66 10.42 -0.83
C VAL A 13 -7.86 10.50 -1.78
N GLU A 14 -8.82 11.36 -1.49
CA GLU A 14 -10.01 11.51 -2.33
C GLU A 14 -9.69 12.03 -3.72
N SER A 15 -8.79 13.02 -3.82
CA SER A 15 -8.41 13.58 -5.12
C SER A 15 -7.67 12.59 -6.00
N GLY A 16 -6.94 11.65 -5.40
CA GLY A 16 -6.18 10.63 -6.12
C GLY A 16 -6.98 9.39 -6.46
N SER A 17 -8.09 9.11 -5.74
CA SER A 17 -8.75 7.81 -5.84
C SER A 17 -9.37 7.54 -7.21
N ASN A 18 -10.04 8.51 -7.82
CA ASN A 18 -10.72 8.30 -9.11
C ASN A 18 -9.74 8.05 -10.28
N PRO A 19 -8.71 8.90 -10.49
CA PRO A 19 -7.73 8.62 -11.54
C PRO A 19 -6.95 7.33 -11.28
N LEU A 20 -6.60 7.04 -10.02
CA LEU A 20 -5.89 5.82 -9.67
C LEU A 20 -6.74 4.57 -9.90
N LEU A 21 -8.03 4.65 -9.62
CA LEU A 21 -8.95 3.52 -9.85
C LEU A 21 -8.94 3.07 -11.30
N SER A 22 -8.99 4.03 -12.23
CA SER A 22 -8.94 3.73 -13.67
C SER A 22 -7.63 3.04 -14.06
N VAL A 23 -6.49 3.55 -13.60
CA VAL A 23 -5.17 2.97 -13.87
C VAL A 23 -5.05 1.58 -13.26
N MET A 24 -5.47 1.42 -12.00
CA MET A 24 -5.37 0.16 -11.28
C MET A 24 -6.28 -0.90 -11.90
N SER A 25 -7.47 -0.53 -12.38
CA SER A 25 -8.36 -1.45 -13.07
C SER A 25 -7.71 -2.05 -14.31
N GLY A 26 -7.02 -1.22 -15.09
CA GLY A 26 -6.27 -1.69 -16.25
C GLY A 26 -5.13 -2.64 -15.89
N LEU A 27 -4.42 -2.35 -14.79
CA LEU A 27 -3.35 -3.21 -14.30
C LEU A 27 -3.89 -4.55 -13.78
N VAL A 28 -5.02 -4.53 -13.11
CA VAL A 28 -5.67 -5.76 -12.62
C VAL A 28 -6.11 -6.64 -13.77
N GLU A 29 -6.68 -6.07 -14.82
CA GLU A 29 -7.05 -6.82 -16.03
C GLU A 29 -5.85 -7.48 -16.69
N LYS A 30 -4.73 -6.78 -16.72
CA LYS A 30 -3.51 -7.26 -17.41
C LYS A 30 -2.75 -8.27 -16.57
N TRP A 31 -2.60 -8.05 -15.27
CA TRP A 31 -1.69 -8.82 -14.40
C TRP A 31 -2.38 -9.68 -13.36
N GLY A 32 -3.65 -9.38 -13.06
CA GLY A 32 -4.41 -10.03 -12.00
C GLY A 32 -4.16 -9.43 -10.63
N MET A 33 -5.16 -9.56 -9.76
CA MET A 33 -5.11 -8.98 -8.40
C MET A 33 -3.98 -9.53 -7.54
N PRO A 34 -3.68 -10.85 -7.56
CA PRO A 34 -2.57 -11.37 -6.75
C PRO A 34 -1.22 -10.73 -7.07
N ALA A 35 -0.91 -10.54 -8.35
CA ALA A 35 0.34 -9.90 -8.76
C ALA A 35 0.41 -8.44 -8.30
N ILE A 36 -0.71 -7.74 -8.34
CA ILE A 36 -0.80 -6.34 -7.87
C ILE A 36 -0.54 -6.26 -6.37
N VAL A 37 -1.17 -7.12 -5.57
CA VAL A 37 -0.99 -7.14 -4.11
C VAL A 37 0.47 -7.44 -3.75
N MET A 38 1.10 -8.39 -4.41
CA MET A 38 2.50 -8.74 -4.16
C MET A 38 3.44 -7.60 -4.53
N ALA A 39 3.21 -6.93 -5.65
CA ALA A 39 4.00 -5.77 -6.07
C ALA A 39 3.84 -4.62 -5.08
N LEU A 40 2.62 -4.37 -4.59
CA LEU A 40 2.38 -3.35 -3.56
C LEU A 40 3.11 -3.67 -2.26
N GLY A 41 3.19 -4.95 -1.87
CA GLY A 41 3.95 -5.39 -0.71
C GLY A 41 5.44 -5.06 -0.83
N ASP A 42 6.03 -5.31 -1.98
CA ASP A 42 7.43 -4.98 -2.24
C ASP A 42 7.67 -3.46 -2.21
N ILE A 43 6.78 -2.70 -2.84
CA ILE A 43 6.84 -1.23 -2.80
C ILE A 43 6.70 -0.73 -1.37
N ALA A 44 5.78 -1.30 -0.59
CA ALA A 44 5.57 -0.91 0.81
C ALA A 44 6.83 -1.13 1.65
N ASN A 45 7.56 -2.21 1.44
CA ASN A 45 8.81 -2.49 2.15
C ASN A 45 9.86 -1.42 1.85
N VAL A 46 10.03 -1.05 0.59
CA VAL A 46 10.98 0.00 0.18
C VAL A 46 10.55 1.34 0.77
N LEU A 47 9.28 1.69 0.69
CA LEU A 47 8.78 2.97 1.21
C LEU A 47 8.91 3.06 2.74
N SER A 48 8.72 1.97 3.47
CA SER A 48 8.87 2.00 4.93
C SER A 48 10.33 2.22 5.34
N GLU A 49 11.28 1.64 4.62
CA GLU A 49 12.71 1.87 4.85
C GLU A 49 13.07 3.34 4.58
N ASP A 50 12.59 3.90 3.48
CA ASP A 50 12.83 5.29 3.13
C ASP A 50 12.18 6.25 4.13
N ALA A 51 10.99 5.93 4.64
CA ALA A 51 10.27 6.77 5.58
C ALA A 51 10.98 6.91 6.93
N VAL A 52 11.73 5.90 7.36
CA VAL A 52 12.51 5.96 8.61
C VAL A 52 13.54 7.10 8.57
N ASP A 53 14.17 7.30 7.41
CA ASP A 53 15.24 8.28 7.23
C ASP A 53 14.79 9.57 6.54
N ALA A 54 13.49 9.71 6.23
CA ALA A 54 12.97 10.87 5.49
C ALA A 54 12.92 12.11 6.39
N ASP A 55 13.68 13.14 6.04
CA ASP A 55 13.72 14.40 6.76
C ASP A 55 12.52 15.31 6.46
N ASN A 56 11.84 15.08 5.34
CA ASN A 56 10.72 15.90 4.88
C ASN A 56 9.37 15.49 5.45
N LEU A 57 9.34 14.45 6.27
CA LEU A 57 8.11 13.97 6.91
C LEU A 57 8.06 14.37 8.37
N THR A 58 6.89 14.85 8.81
CA THR A 58 6.64 15.02 10.24
C THR A 58 6.54 13.65 10.92
N PRO A 59 6.71 13.56 12.25
CA PRO A 59 6.53 12.28 12.96
C PRO A 59 5.17 11.64 12.71
N ASN A 60 4.09 12.44 12.62
CA ASN A 60 2.75 11.94 12.34
C ASN A 60 2.62 11.39 10.91
N GLN A 61 3.19 12.10 9.93
CA GLN A 61 3.21 11.64 8.53
C GLN A 61 4.01 10.36 8.40
N ARG A 62 5.15 10.27 9.05
CA ARG A 62 5.97 9.06 9.06
C ARG A 62 5.21 7.88 9.66
N GLY A 63 4.53 8.09 10.78
CA GLY A 63 3.71 7.06 11.41
C GLY A 63 2.60 6.55 10.50
N LEU A 64 1.95 7.43 9.76
CA LEU A 64 0.90 7.07 8.79
C LEU A 64 1.46 6.24 7.64
N VAL A 65 2.59 6.67 7.07
CA VAL A 65 3.23 5.93 5.97
C VAL A 65 3.63 4.54 6.43
N MET A 66 4.26 4.44 7.60
CA MET A 66 4.71 3.16 8.14
C MET A 66 3.53 2.24 8.46
N SER A 67 2.44 2.78 9.01
CA SER A 67 1.23 2.00 9.30
C SER A 67 0.60 1.48 8.00
N CYS A 68 0.48 2.33 6.99
CA CYS A 68 -0.04 1.94 5.69
C CYS A 68 0.82 0.84 5.05
N CYS A 69 2.14 1.01 5.08
CA CYS A 69 3.08 0.02 4.54
C CYS A 69 2.98 -1.32 5.27
N ALA A 70 2.82 -1.30 6.60
CA ALA A 70 2.67 -2.51 7.40
C ALA A 70 1.40 -3.27 7.01
N GLN A 71 0.29 -2.57 6.79
CA GLN A 71 -0.96 -3.20 6.37
C GLN A 71 -0.87 -3.81 4.98
N VAL A 72 -0.26 -3.11 4.03
CA VAL A 72 -0.05 -3.62 2.67
C VAL A 72 0.88 -4.83 2.69
N SER A 73 1.95 -4.77 3.46
CA SER A 73 2.89 -5.88 3.63
C SER A 73 2.20 -7.11 4.22
N HIS A 74 1.31 -6.92 5.19
CA HIS A 74 0.52 -8.00 5.78
C HIS A 74 -0.40 -8.65 4.74
N LEU A 75 -1.08 -7.85 3.91
CA LEU A 75 -1.91 -8.37 2.83
C LEU A 75 -1.09 -9.20 1.85
N SER A 76 0.11 -8.74 1.51
CA SER A 76 1.02 -9.48 0.63
C SER A 76 1.42 -10.82 1.26
N ASP A 77 1.74 -10.84 2.55
CA ASP A 77 2.09 -12.08 3.27
C ASP A 77 0.93 -13.08 3.28
N MET A 78 -0.29 -12.60 3.53
CA MET A 78 -1.49 -13.42 3.46
C MET A 78 -1.69 -14.01 2.08
N MET A 79 -1.42 -13.23 1.04
CA MET A 79 -1.54 -13.67 -0.35
C MET A 79 -0.52 -14.75 -0.68
N HIS A 80 0.73 -14.60 -0.21
CA HIS A 80 1.76 -15.62 -0.36
C HIS A 80 1.36 -16.95 0.30
N ALA A 81 0.82 -16.89 1.52
CA ALA A 81 0.37 -18.06 2.25
C ALA A 81 -0.77 -18.77 1.50
N GLU A 82 -1.72 -18.00 0.98
CA GLU A 82 -2.83 -18.55 0.19
C GLU A 82 -2.34 -19.24 -1.07
N MET A 83 -1.40 -18.62 -1.80
CA MET A 83 -0.83 -19.20 -3.02
C MET A 83 -0.06 -20.48 -2.73
N ASP A 84 0.71 -20.51 -1.64
CA ASP A 84 1.44 -21.71 -1.22
C ASP A 84 0.48 -22.84 -0.86
N HIS A 85 -0.63 -22.51 -0.20
CA HIS A 85 -1.68 -23.49 0.13
C HIS A 85 -2.32 -24.06 -1.12
N ILE A 86 -2.63 -23.24 -2.11
CA ILE A 86 -3.20 -23.68 -3.40
C ILE A 86 -2.22 -24.61 -4.11
N LYS A 87 -0.95 -24.25 -4.16
CA LYS A 87 0.09 -25.09 -4.78
C LYS A 87 0.21 -26.45 -4.08
N ALA A 88 0.16 -26.46 -2.76
CA ALA A 88 0.29 -27.68 -1.97
C ALA A 88 -0.87 -28.64 -2.21
N ASN A 89 -2.04 -28.15 -2.61
CA ASN A 89 -3.23 -28.95 -2.85
C ASN A 89 -3.48 -29.29 -4.34
N GLN A 90 -2.57 -28.89 -5.19
CA GLN A 90 -2.56 -29.29 -6.60
C GLN A 90 -1.77 -30.60 -6.77
#